data_b52e3f37931956bad24758678a9de58d
#
_entry.id   b52e3f37931956bad24758678a9de58d
#
_cell.length_a   1.000
_cell.length_b   1.000
_cell.length_c   1.000
_cell.angle_alpha   90.00
_cell.angle_beta   90.00
_cell.angle_gamma   90.00
#
_symmetry.space_group_name_H-M   'P 1'
#
loop_
_entity.id
_entity.type
_entity.pdbx_description
1 polymer ?
#
loop_
_entity_poly.entity_id
_entity_poly.type
_entity_poly.pdbx_seq_one_letter_code
_entity_poly.pdbx_strand_id
1 'polypeptide(L)'
;MIRFNDEQTLGCSRRIRRASRQGVRLAASVLLVVLTGAVAAIAQTDDKISIVSSMTVYADIAKEIVGDRGEVAAIAGARQDAHFVQAKPSYSMMLSRADLLLDTGLDLELWMPAVIDKSRNPNIREGQRGYVSVSTGVPMLEVPDNPSRAGGDIHIFGNPHIHTDPLRAVIIANNIKRGLQKVDPSSSSYYEERFQDFKRRIHERLFGSELVGLVGGDKLAELEMQHQLWRFLESNQMGGQPLAARLAGWMREAECLRGKQIVAYHLNWIYFADRFGIEIVAYVERRPGIPPSASHVADLIELIRRDEIQALWVANYFDERIPSLIAERTGAKFLYVPLYTQGSESAPDYLSLVDTWIETMKSAFPACTG
;
A
#
# COMPACT_ATOMS: atom_id res chain seq x y z
N MET A 1 20.29 11.56 106.82
CA MET A 1 19.09 12.28 106.33
C MET A 1 19.47 12.99 105.00
N ILE A 2 19.46 12.31 103.86
CA ILE A 2 19.75 12.91 102.55
C ILE A 2 18.71 12.26 101.59
N ARG A 3 17.81 13.09 101.00
CA ARG A 3 16.82 12.75 99.97
C ARG A 3 17.53 12.68 98.63
N PHE A 4 17.41 11.54 97.93
CA PHE A 4 17.81 11.45 96.51
C PHE A 4 16.57 11.80 95.64
N ASN A 5 16.84 12.64 94.67
CA ASN A 5 15.85 13.17 93.74
C ASN A 5 15.64 12.17 92.55
N ASP A 6 14.42 11.76 92.37
CA ASP A 6 13.95 10.74 91.40
C ASP A 6 13.53 11.30 90.03
N GLU A 7 14.17 12.41 89.55
CA GLU A 7 13.73 13.09 88.30
C GLU A 7 14.52 12.82 87.04
N GLN A 8 15.60 12.00 87.05
CA GLN A 8 16.40 11.81 85.83
C GLN A 8 16.09 10.57 84.99
N THR A 9 15.26 9.64 85.43
CA THR A 9 15.02 8.39 84.72
C THR A 9 13.76 8.44 83.78
N LEU A 10 12.92 9.44 83.88
CA LEU A 10 11.72 9.55 83.04
C LEU A 10 11.95 10.29 81.68
N GLY A 11 13.06 11.00 81.52
CA GLY A 11 13.38 11.75 80.28
C GLY A 11 13.91 10.84 79.15
N CYS A 12 14.62 9.75 79.49
CA CYS A 12 15.27 8.90 78.48
C CYS A 12 14.28 7.98 77.74
N SER A 13 13.27 7.48 78.47
CA SER A 13 12.30 6.56 77.89
C SER A 13 11.33 7.24 76.91
N ARG A 14 11.04 8.54 77.06
CA ARG A 14 10.18 9.27 76.16
C ARG A 14 10.85 9.68 74.82
N ARG A 15 12.18 9.88 74.79
CA ARG A 15 12.95 10.18 73.58
C ARG A 15 13.10 8.97 72.66
N ILE A 16 13.34 7.78 73.22
CA ILE A 16 13.51 6.53 72.46
C ILE A 16 12.18 6.11 71.80
N ARG A 17 11.02 6.29 72.49
CA ARG A 17 9.71 5.98 71.93
C ARG A 17 9.26 6.96 70.84
N ARG A 18 9.71 8.23 70.84
CA ARG A 18 9.43 9.21 69.81
C ARG A 18 10.24 8.97 68.56
N ALA A 19 11.52 8.57 68.65
CA ALA A 19 12.34 8.24 67.53
C ALA A 19 11.88 6.99 66.77
N SER A 20 11.41 5.95 67.48
CA SER A 20 10.86 4.76 66.81
C SER A 20 9.52 4.99 66.10
N ARG A 21 8.67 5.91 66.57
CA ARG A 21 7.41 6.22 65.91
C ARG A 21 7.59 7.11 64.64
N GLN A 22 8.63 7.93 64.61
CA GLN A 22 8.94 8.72 63.41
C GLN A 22 9.64 7.85 62.32
N GLY A 23 10.51 6.92 62.70
CA GLY A 23 11.13 5.99 61.79
C GLY A 23 10.16 5.04 61.10
N VAL A 24 9.15 4.53 61.87
CA VAL A 24 8.11 3.66 61.32
C VAL A 24 7.16 4.43 60.39
N ARG A 25 6.88 5.70 60.67
CA ARG A 25 6.04 6.53 59.77
C ARG A 25 6.76 6.92 58.47
N LEU A 26 8.06 7.18 58.49
CA LEU A 26 8.85 7.43 57.26
C LEU A 26 9.00 6.16 56.46
N ALA A 27 9.24 5.00 57.04
CA ALA A 27 9.34 3.75 56.31
C ALA A 27 8.02 3.31 55.67
N ALA A 28 6.89 3.54 56.37
CA ALA A 28 5.55 3.27 55.83
C ALA A 28 5.18 4.24 54.68
N SER A 29 5.59 5.52 54.74
CA SER A 29 5.33 6.49 53.68
C SER A 29 6.18 6.25 52.42
N VAL A 30 7.46 5.85 52.58
CA VAL A 30 8.33 5.47 51.47
C VAL A 30 7.87 4.19 50.79
N LEU A 31 7.41 3.19 51.59
CA LEU A 31 6.87 1.95 51.05
C LEU A 31 5.55 2.17 50.28
N LEU A 32 4.69 3.09 50.72
CA LEU A 32 3.43 3.43 50.03
C LEU A 32 3.69 4.19 48.72
N VAL A 33 4.70 5.07 48.66
CA VAL A 33 5.06 5.80 47.43
C VAL A 33 5.74 4.85 46.40
N VAL A 34 6.50 3.86 46.86
CA VAL A 34 7.11 2.85 45.95
C VAL A 34 6.04 1.89 45.42
N LEU A 35 5.03 1.52 46.22
CA LEU A 35 3.93 0.68 45.77
C LEU A 35 2.97 1.42 44.83
N THR A 36 2.74 2.72 45.00
CA THR A 36 1.91 3.51 44.07
C THR A 36 2.66 3.83 42.74
N GLY A 37 3.98 3.91 42.78
CA GLY A 37 4.82 4.03 41.57
C GLY A 37 4.91 2.72 40.76
N ALA A 38 4.82 1.56 41.41
CA ALA A 38 4.85 0.26 40.74
C ALA A 38 3.52 -0.15 40.11
N VAL A 39 2.40 0.44 40.51
CA VAL A 39 1.07 0.16 39.92
C VAL A 39 0.85 0.92 38.62
N ALA A 40 1.65 1.96 38.32
CA ALA A 40 1.56 2.70 37.06
C ALA A 40 2.31 2.03 35.87
N ALA A 41 3.04 0.96 36.11
CA ALA A 41 3.59 0.06 35.10
C ALA A 41 2.69 -1.18 34.93
N ILE A 42 1.39 -0.98 34.80
CA ILE A 42 0.52 -1.98 34.15
C ILE A 42 1.01 -2.00 32.71
N ALA A 43 1.64 -3.09 32.32
CA ALA A 43 1.98 -3.38 30.96
C ALA A 43 0.74 -3.06 30.12
N GLN A 44 0.78 -1.98 29.37
CA GLN A 44 -0.04 -1.84 28.18
C GLN A 44 0.33 -3.09 27.38
N THR A 45 -0.50 -4.12 27.45
CA THR A 45 -0.51 -5.11 26.39
C THR A 45 -0.86 -4.28 25.16
N ASP A 46 0.15 -3.93 24.38
CA ASP A 46 -0.02 -3.38 23.05
C ASP A 46 -0.75 -4.48 22.26
N ASP A 47 -2.08 -4.56 22.44
CA ASP A 47 -2.90 -5.43 21.60
C ASP A 47 -2.76 -4.90 20.18
N LYS A 48 -1.95 -5.60 19.40
CA LYS A 48 -1.68 -5.25 18.01
C LYS A 48 -2.97 -5.23 17.23
N ILE A 49 -3.15 -4.18 16.43
CA ILE A 49 -4.30 -4.04 15.54
C ILE A 49 -4.26 -5.16 14.51
N SER A 50 -5.34 -5.90 14.39
CA SER A 50 -5.52 -6.95 13.36
C SER A 50 -6.08 -6.33 12.08
N ILE A 51 -5.28 -6.32 11.01
CA ILE A 51 -5.62 -5.76 9.72
C ILE A 51 -5.74 -6.89 8.71
N VAL A 52 -6.86 -6.94 8.01
CA VAL A 52 -7.07 -7.87 6.90
C VAL A 52 -7.25 -7.08 5.61
N SER A 53 -6.51 -7.45 4.59
CA SER A 53 -6.56 -6.85 3.27
C SER A 53 -7.11 -7.82 2.23
N SER A 54 -7.80 -7.32 1.24
CA SER A 54 -8.21 -8.12 0.08
C SER A 54 -7.02 -8.66 -0.70
N MET A 55 -5.95 -7.86 -0.88
CA MET A 55 -4.78 -8.16 -1.71
C MET A 55 -3.47 -7.93 -0.98
N THR A 56 -2.39 -8.61 -1.42
CA THR A 56 -1.05 -8.47 -0.81
C THR A 56 -0.44 -7.09 -1.00
N VAL A 57 -0.74 -6.37 -2.08
CA VAL A 57 -0.24 -5.02 -2.32
C VAL A 57 -0.75 -4.02 -1.30
N TYR A 58 -2.03 -4.08 -0.93
CA TYR A 58 -2.57 -3.22 0.13
C TYR A 58 -2.11 -3.66 1.51
N ALA A 59 -1.94 -4.98 1.71
CA ALA A 59 -1.35 -5.51 2.94
C ALA A 59 0.08 -5.00 3.15
N ASP A 60 0.86 -4.91 2.09
CA ASP A 60 2.22 -4.40 2.16
C ASP A 60 2.26 -2.90 2.49
N ILE A 61 1.47 -2.08 1.78
CA ILE A 61 1.33 -0.65 2.10
C ILE A 61 0.82 -0.46 3.54
N ALA A 62 -0.12 -1.30 4.01
CA ALA A 62 -0.60 -1.24 5.38
C ALA A 62 0.48 -1.54 6.42
N LYS A 63 1.38 -2.50 6.15
CA LYS A 63 2.56 -2.79 7.01
C LYS A 63 3.48 -1.59 7.13
N GLU A 64 3.69 -0.87 6.02
CA GLU A 64 4.47 0.37 6.03
C GLU A 64 3.87 1.42 6.99
N ILE A 65 2.55 1.54 7.04
CA ILE A 65 1.88 2.57 7.84
C ILE A 65 1.66 2.12 9.29
N VAL A 66 1.24 0.87 9.52
CA VAL A 66 0.96 0.37 10.87
C VAL A 66 2.24 0.07 11.67
N GLY A 67 3.34 -0.30 11.00
CA GLY A 67 4.61 -0.65 11.62
C GLY A 67 4.46 -1.78 12.65
N ASP A 68 5.00 -1.57 13.84
CA ASP A 68 4.96 -2.52 14.96
C ASP A 68 3.63 -2.54 15.74
N ARG A 69 2.73 -1.59 15.45
CA ARG A 69 1.43 -1.45 16.12
C ARG A 69 0.37 -2.43 15.64
N GLY A 70 0.60 -3.20 14.57
CA GLY A 70 -0.40 -4.11 14.02
C GLY A 70 0.17 -5.32 13.32
N GLU A 71 -0.72 -6.25 13.02
CA GLU A 71 -0.46 -7.42 12.20
C GLU A 71 -1.34 -7.38 10.97
N VAL A 72 -0.76 -7.64 9.80
CA VAL A 72 -1.43 -7.50 8.52
C VAL A 72 -1.42 -8.82 7.78
N ALA A 73 -2.60 -9.26 7.36
CA ALA A 73 -2.78 -10.44 6.51
C ALA A 73 -3.54 -10.09 5.23
N ALA A 74 -3.29 -10.83 4.15
CA ALA A 74 -4.03 -10.72 2.89
C ALA A 74 -4.88 -11.96 2.65
N ILE A 75 -6.06 -11.78 2.01
CA ILE A 75 -6.96 -12.87 1.63
C ILE A 75 -6.54 -13.48 0.29
N ALA A 76 -6.43 -12.65 -0.75
CA ALA A 76 -5.93 -13.11 -2.05
C ALA A 76 -4.42 -13.32 -2.00
N GLY A 77 -3.96 -14.45 -2.52
CA GLY A 77 -2.53 -14.72 -2.65
C GLY A 77 -1.89 -13.85 -3.73
N ALA A 78 -0.57 -13.67 -3.63
CA ALA A 78 0.22 -12.81 -4.52
C ALA A 78 0.20 -13.23 -6.02
N ARG A 79 -0.19 -14.47 -6.30
CA ARG A 79 -0.34 -15.02 -7.67
C ARG A 79 -1.78 -15.46 -7.94
N GLN A 80 -2.74 -14.78 -7.36
CA GLN A 80 -4.16 -15.06 -7.51
C GLN A 80 -4.88 -13.84 -8.06
N ASP A 81 -5.74 -14.06 -9.06
CA ASP A 81 -6.62 -13.02 -9.57
C ASP A 81 -7.62 -12.58 -8.50
N ALA A 82 -7.60 -11.29 -8.14
CA ALA A 82 -8.45 -10.73 -7.11
C ALA A 82 -9.94 -10.73 -7.48
N HIS A 83 -10.29 -10.80 -8.77
CA HIS A 83 -11.68 -10.90 -9.23
C HIS A 83 -12.31 -12.24 -8.84
N PHE A 84 -11.52 -13.34 -8.83
CA PHE A 84 -12.02 -14.70 -8.76
C PHE A 84 -11.53 -15.47 -7.53
N VAL A 85 -11.58 -14.84 -6.36
CA VAL A 85 -11.25 -15.50 -5.10
C VAL A 85 -12.45 -16.32 -4.60
N GLN A 86 -12.24 -17.62 -4.43
CA GLN A 86 -13.27 -18.49 -3.84
C GLN A 86 -13.37 -18.24 -2.33
N ALA A 87 -14.57 -17.89 -1.85
CA ALA A 87 -14.84 -17.69 -0.45
C ALA A 87 -14.61 -18.99 0.37
N LYS A 88 -13.69 -18.93 1.36
CA LYS A 88 -13.36 -20.05 2.26
C LYS A 88 -13.75 -19.72 3.70
N PRO A 89 -14.12 -20.71 4.53
CA PRO A 89 -14.44 -20.48 5.95
C PRO A 89 -13.30 -19.81 6.72
N SER A 90 -12.03 -20.10 6.38
CA SER A 90 -10.85 -19.47 6.96
C SER A 90 -10.81 -17.95 6.78
N TYR A 91 -11.32 -17.43 5.67
CA TYR A 91 -11.39 -16.00 5.41
C TYR A 91 -12.39 -15.30 6.34
N SER A 92 -13.56 -15.90 6.53
CA SER A 92 -14.56 -15.40 7.48
C SER A 92 -14.05 -15.46 8.93
N MET A 93 -13.27 -16.49 9.29
CA MET A 93 -12.59 -16.55 10.60
C MET A 93 -11.53 -15.46 10.74
N MET A 94 -10.77 -15.16 9.70
CA MET A 94 -9.80 -14.07 9.69
C MET A 94 -10.51 -12.72 9.91
N LEU A 95 -11.58 -12.45 9.15
CA LEU A 95 -12.37 -11.23 9.25
C LEU A 95 -13.13 -11.10 10.58
N SER A 96 -13.48 -12.20 11.25
CA SER A 96 -14.19 -12.15 12.55
C SER A 96 -13.39 -11.49 13.65
N ARG A 97 -12.06 -11.44 13.52
CA ARG A 97 -11.10 -10.88 14.49
C ARG A 97 -10.44 -9.59 13.99
N ALA A 98 -10.77 -9.16 12.77
CA ALA A 98 -10.15 -7.98 12.19
C ALA A 98 -10.69 -6.70 12.85
N ASP A 99 -9.79 -5.80 13.20
CA ASP A 99 -10.10 -4.43 13.61
C ASP A 99 -10.27 -3.53 12.39
N LEU A 100 -9.55 -3.83 11.29
CA LEU A 100 -9.57 -3.07 10.05
C LEU A 100 -9.59 -4.02 8.84
N LEU A 101 -10.53 -3.79 7.92
CA LEU A 101 -10.59 -4.42 6.60
C LEU A 101 -10.21 -3.39 5.54
N LEU A 102 -9.28 -3.78 4.66
CA LEU A 102 -8.89 -3.02 3.48
C LEU A 102 -9.41 -3.72 2.23
N ASP A 103 -10.19 -3.02 1.47
CA ASP A 103 -10.88 -3.49 0.26
C ASP A 103 -10.65 -2.46 -0.85
N THR A 104 -10.48 -2.88 -2.10
CA THR A 104 -10.38 -1.94 -3.22
C THR A 104 -11.65 -1.10 -3.32
N GLY A 105 -12.79 -1.72 -3.12
CA GLY A 105 -14.07 -1.20 -3.57
C GLY A 105 -14.18 -1.31 -5.10
N LEU A 106 -15.03 -0.52 -5.73
CA LEU A 106 -15.16 -0.44 -7.20
C LEU A 106 -15.57 -1.78 -7.85
N ASP A 107 -16.22 -2.66 -7.10
CA ASP A 107 -16.68 -3.97 -7.57
C ASP A 107 -15.54 -4.94 -8.01
N LEU A 108 -14.31 -4.75 -7.55
CA LEU A 108 -13.21 -5.68 -7.84
C LEU A 108 -13.41 -6.99 -7.10
N GLU A 109 -13.62 -6.93 -5.80
CA GLU A 109 -13.79 -8.08 -4.92
C GLU A 109 -15.28 -8.42 -4.71
N LEU A 110 -16.01 -8.79 -5.78
CA LEU A 110 -17.45 -9.14 -5.69
C LEU A 110 -17.75 -10.29 -4.72
N TRP A 111 -16.74 -11.05 -4.34
CA TRP A 111 -16.82 -12.13 -3.35
C TRP A 111 -16.75 -11.65 -1.89
N MET A 112 -16.22 -10.44 -1.64
CA MET A 112 -15.95 -9.91 -0.30
C MET A 112 -17.21 -9.74 0.56
N PRO A 113 -18.34 -9.21 0.06
CA PRO A 113 -19.56 -9.07 0.88
C PRO A 113 -20.01 -10.38 1.52
N ALA A 114 -19.94 -11.51 0.79
CA ALA A 114 -20.32 -12.80 1.31
C ALA A 114 -19.37 -13.31 2.44
N VAL A 115 -18.09 -12.95 2.38
CA VAL A 115 -17.10 -13.28 3.43
C VAL A 115 -17.32 -12.41 4.67
N ILE A 116 -17.59 -11.11 4.49
CA ILE A 116 -17.91 -10.17 5.56
C ILE A 116 -19.16 -10.64 6.33
N ASP A 117 -20.23 -10.99 5.64
CA ASP A 117 -21.47 -11.44 6.28
C ASP A 117 -21.27 -12.70 7.13
N LYS A 118 -20.50 -13.66 6.63
CA LYS A 118 -20.17 -14.89 7.36
C LYS A 118 -19.21 -14.66 8.53
N SER A 119 -18.43 -13.58 8.53
CA SER A 119 -17.51 -13.23 9.62
C SER A 119 -18.24 -12.84 10.91
N ARG A 120 -19.47 -12.36 10.79
CA ARG A 120 -20.28 -11.80 11.89
C ARG A 120 -19.61 -10.63 12.63
N ASN A 121 -18.64 -9.98 12.02
CA ASN A 121 -17.99 -8.79 12.55
C ASN A 121 -18.72 -7.53 12.05
N PRO A 122 -19.47 -6.82 12.89
CA PRO A 122 -20.22 -5.64 12.47
C PRO A 122 -19.31 -4.44 12.19
N ASN A 123 -18.09 -4.41 12.75
CA ASN A 123 -17.21 -3.23 12.70
C ASN A 123 -16.53 -3.04 11.34
N ILE A 124 -16.43 -4.10 10.54
CA ILE A 124 -15.74 -4.09 9.22
C ILE A 124 -16.71 -4.06 8.04
N ARG A 125 -17.99 -3.79 8.27
CA ARG A 125 -18.97 -3.58 7.21
C ARG A 125 -18.76 -2.21 6.57
N GLU A 126 -19.15 -2.09 5.31
CA GLU A 126 -19.10 -0.81 4.61
C GLU A 126 -19.78 0.31 5.43
N GLY A 127 -19.13 1.46 5.49
CA GLY A 127 -19.57 2.60 6.30
C GLY A 127 -19.20 2.52 7.78
N GLN A 128 -18.68 1.41 8.29
CA GLN A 128 -18.23 1.28 9.68
C GLN A 128 -16.78 1.74 9.84
N ARG A 129 -16.39 1.98 11.10
CA ARG A 129 -15.06 2.53 11.43
C ARG A 129 -13.91 1.62 11.03
N GLY A 130 -14.12 0.31 11.00
CA GLY A 130 -13.14 -0.72 10.65
C GLY A 130 -13.15 -1.12 9.17
N TYR A 131 -13.85 -0.38 8.30
CA TYR A 131 -13.84 -0.61 6.86
C TYR A 131 -13.17 0.54 6.12
N VAL A 132 -12.28 0.21 5.20
CA VAL A 132 -11.59 1.16 4.31
C VAL A 132 -11.70 0.69 2.86
N SER A 133 -12.42 1.45 2.04
CA SER A 133 -12.26 1.40 0.59
C SER A 133 -11.01 2.20 0.24
N VAL A 134 -9.96 1.50 -0.19
CA VAL A 134 -8.66 2.15 -0.46
C VAL A 134 -8.71 3.06 -1.68
N SER A 135 -9.71 2.91 -2.56
CA SER A 135 -9.93 3.74 -3.75
C SER A 135 -10.58 5.10 -3.46
N THR A 136 -10.98 5.37 -2.21
CA THR A 136 -11.65 6.62 -1.86
C THR A 136 -10.84 7.83 -2.30
N GLY A 137 -11.42 8.67 -3.20
CA GLY A 137 -10.78 9.90 -3.70
C GLY A 137 -9.64 9.68 -4.69
N VAL A 138 -9.42 8.44 -5.17
CA VAL A 138 -8.47 8.17 -6.25
C VAL A 138 -9.05 8.66 -7.58
N PRO A 139 -8.32 9.46 -8.39
CA PRO A 139 -8.74 9.82 -9.75
C PRO A 139 -8.80 8.57 -10.62
N MET A 140 -9.99 8.26 -11.13
CA MET A 140 -10.26 7.05 -11.90
C MET A 140 -9.96 7.24 -13.38
N LEU A 141 -9.46 6.17 -14.02
CA LEU A 141 -9.35 6.01 -15.47
C LEU A 141 -10.39 4.99 -15.97
N GLU A 142 -10.67 5.02 -17.25
CA GLU A 142 -11.59 4.09 -17.92
C GLU A 142 -12.98 4.02 -17.26
N VAL A 143 -13.50 5.17 -16.82
CA VAL A 143 -14.90 5.25 -16.37
C VAL A 143 -15.80 5.12 -17.60
N PRO A 144 -16.64 4.08 -17.71
CA PRO A 144 -17.45 3.87 -18.91
C PRO A 144 -18.59 4.87 -19.01
N ASP A 145 -18.83 5.41 -20.21
CA ASP A 145 -19.96 6.32 -20.48
C ASP A 145 -21.32 5.64 -20.27
N ASN A 146 -21.39 4.33 -20.54
CA ASN A 146 -22.59 3.51 -20.34
C ASN A 146 -22.26 2.34 -19.41
N PRO A 147 -22.51 2.48 -18.11
CA PRO A 147 -22.21 1.43 -17.14
C PRO A 147 -23.13 0.23 -17.32
N SER A 148 -22.66 -0.82 -17.98
CA SER A 148 -23.41 -2.06 -18.21
C SER A 148 -22.50 -3.27 -18.09
N ARG A 149 -22.91 -4.23 -17.28
CA ARG A 149 -22.21 -5.54 -17.14
C ARG A 149 -22.48 -6.49 -18.31
N ALA A 150 -23.26 -6.12 -19.31
CA ALA A 150 -23.53 -6.94 -20.49
C ALA A 150 -22.26 -7.24 -21.33
N GLY A 151 -21.18 -6.49 -21.13
CA GLY A 151 -19.90 -6.66 -21.80
C GLY A 151 -18.91 -7.61 -21.13
N GLY A 152 -19.28 -8.24 -20.01
CA GLY A 152 -18.36 -9.02 -19.16
C GLY A 152 -18.23 -8.41 -17.77
N ASP A 153 -17.11 -8.65 -17.08
CA ASP A 153 -16.78 -8.08 -15.77
C ASP A 153 -16.30 -6.62 -15.90
N ILE A 154 -17.17 -5.76 -16.42
CA ILE A 154 -16.89 -4.34 -16.63
C ILE A 154 -17.04 -3.60 -15.30
N HIS A 155 -15.99 -2.90 -14.89
CA HIS A 155 -15.98 -2.05 -13.71
C HIS A 155 -16.68 -0.73 -13.98
N ILE A 156 -17.92 -0.62 -13.50
CA ILE A 156 -18.81 0.53 -13.80
C ILE A 156 -18.35 1.85 -13.14
N PHE A 157 -17.48 1.78 -12.15
CA PHE A 157 -16.95 2.94 -11.43
C PHE A 157 -15.55 3.38 -11.92
N GLY A 158 -15.05 2.75 -13.00
CA GLY A 158 -13.69 2.93 -13.49
C GLY A 158 -12.78 1.75 -13.18
N ASN A 159 -11.58 1.76 -13.76
CA ASN A 159 -10.64 0.64 -13.63
C ASN A 159 -10.13 0.51 -12.18
N PRO A 160 -10.28 -0.65 -11.51
CA PRO A 160 -9.94 -0.81 -10.10
C PRO A 160 -8.44 -1.08 -9.82
N HIS A 161 -7.62 -1.27 -10.86
CA HIS A 161 -6.21 -1.63 -10.68
C HIS A 161 -5.33 -0.42 -10.32
N ILE A 162 -5.84 0.45 -9.45
CA ILE A 162 -5.26 1.75 -9.04
C ILE A 162 -3.87 1.65 -8.43
N HIS A 163 -3.51 0.51 -7.87
CA HIS A 163 -2.21 0.26 -7.24
C HIS A 163 -1.04 0.20 -8.21
N THR A 164 -1.31 0.11 -9.53
CA THR A 164 -0.26 0.07 -10.55
C THR A 164 0.35 1.46 -10.85
N ASP A 165 -0.18 2.53 -10.25
CA ASP A 165 0.42 3.87 -10.26
C ASP A 165 0.96 4.27 -8.89
N PRO A 166 2.26 4.59 -8.75
CA PRO A 166 2.85 5.00 -7.47
C PRO A 166 2.22 6.24 -6.83
N LEU A 167 1.75 7.21 -7.60
CA LEU A 167 1.07 8.38 -7.04
C LEU A 167 -0.32 8.04 -6.49
N ARG A 168 -1.03 7.13 -7.13
CA ARG A 168 -2.29 6.59 -6.60
C ARG A 168 -2.05 5.72 -5.36
N ALA A 169 -0.91 5.02 -5.28
CA ALA A 169 -0.51 4.29 -4.07
C ALA A 169 -0.32 5.21 -2.85
N VAL A 170 0.12 6.46 -3.04
CA VAL A 170 0.15 7.46 -1.95
C VAL A 170 -1.26 7.79 -1.46
N ILE A 171 -2.25 7.87 -2.34
CA ILE A 171 -3.65 8.10 -1.94
C ILE A 171 -4.19 6.86 -1.19
N ILE A 172 -3.90 5.66 -1.67
CA ILE A 172 -4.21 4.39 -0.99
C ILE A 172 -3.61 4.39 0.43
N ALA A 173 -2.33 4.70 0.58
CA ALA A 173 -1.65 4.77 1.86
C ALA A 173 -2.30 5.80 2.82
N ASN A 174 -2.72 6.96 2.29
CA ASN A 174 -3.46 7.96 3.08
C ASN A 174 -4.82 7.44 3.56
N ASN A 175 -5.54 6.68 2.73
CA ASN A 175 -6.81 6.08 3.12
C ASN A 175 -6.61 5.00 4.20
N ILE A 176 -5.57 4.17 4.07
CA ILE A 176 -5.17 3.18 5.08
C ILE A 176 -4.83 3.89 6.40
N LYS A 177 -3.98 4.92 6.37
CA LYS A 177 -3.64 5.74 7.54
C LYS A 177 -4.90 6.28 8.23
N ARG A 178 -5.84 6.86 7.47
CA ARG A 178 -7.10 7.38 8.02
C ARG A 178 -7.94 6.29 8.67
N GLY A 179 -7.93 5.08 8.09
CA GLY A 179 -8.59 3.90 8.69
C GLY A 179 -7.95 3.54 10.03
N LEU A 180 -6.63 3.45 10.08
CA LEU A 180 -5.87 3.18 11.31
C LEU A 180 -6.14 4.22 12.39
N GLN A 181 -6.12 5.51 12.05
CA GLN A 181 -6.43 6.61 12.98
C GLN A 181 -7.86 6.55 13.55
N LYS A 182 -8.83 5.96 12.81
CA LYS A 182 -10.18 5.75 13.30
C LYS A 182 -10.26 4.61 14.32
N VAL A 183 -9.57 3.48 14.06
CA VAL A 183 -9.63 2.30 14.93
C VAL A 183 -8.69 2.42 16.13
N ASP A 184 -7.57 3.11 15.98
CA ASP A 184 -6.60 3.44 17.05
C ASP A 184 -6.23 4.93 17.03
N PRO A 185 -7.09 5.79 17.62
CA PRO A 185 -6.82 7.23 17.70
C PRO A 185 -5.58 7.59 18.54
N SER A 186 -5.18 6.71 19.46
CA SER A 186 -4.05 6.94 20.36
C SER A 186 -2.71 6.98 19.63
N SER A 187 -2.57 6.24 18.51
CA SER A 187 -1.37 6.17 17.68
C SER A 187 -1.45 7.07 16.43
N SER A 188 -2.38 8.03 16.37
CA SER A 188 -2.63 8.85 15.17
C SER A 188 -1.38 9.57 14.64
N SER A 189 -0.54 10.12 15.52
CA SER A 189 0.72 10.79 15.13
C SER A 189 1.75 9.81 14.58
N TYR A 190 1.83 8.61 15.14
CA TYR A 190 2.71 7.55 14.65
C TYR A 190 2.35 7.13 13.22
N TYR A 191 1.06 6.92 12.93
CA TYR A 191 0.61 6.60 11.58
C TYR A 191 0.80 7.74 10.59
N GLU A 192 0.66 8.99 11.04
CA GLU A 192 0.94 10.15 10.21
C GLU A 192 2.40 10.23 9.82
N GLU A 193 3.34 10.05 10.77
CA GLU A 193 4.77 10.06 10.54
C GLU A 193 5.18 8.99 9.53
N ARG A 194 4.71 7.75 9.71
CA ARG A 194 5.00 6.65 8.80
C ARG A 194 4.42 6.87 7.40
N PHE A 195 3.22 7.43 7.30
CA PHE A 195 2.64 7.82 6.02
C PHE A 195 3.49 8.89 5.32
N GLN A 196 3.95 9.90 6.03
CA GLN A 196 4.79 10.95 5.44
C GLN A 196 6.13 10.37 4.97
N ASP A 197 6.72 9.41 5.69
CA ASP A 197 7.92 8.71 5.25
C ASP A 197 7.66 7.88 3.99
N PHE A 198 6.61 7.07 3.95
CA PHE A 198 6.23 6.30 2.76
C PHE A 198 6.01 7.22 1.55
N LYS A 199 5.23 8.30 1.72
CA LYS A 199 4.99 9.31 0.68
C LYS A 199 6.29 9.93 0.16
N ARG A 200 7.19 10.32 1.07
CA ARG A 200 8.51 10.89 0.72
C ARG A 200 9.32 9.91 -0.12
N ARG A 201 9.41 8.64 0.29
CA ARG A 201 10.14 7.59 -0.45
C ARG A 201 9.55 7.37 -1.86
N ILE A 202 8.24 7.37 -2.02
CA ILE A 202 7.59 7.30 -3.33
C ILE A 202 7.98 8.50 -4.20
N HIS A 203 7.92 9.72 -3.65
CA HIS A 203 8.28 10.92 -4.41
C HIS A 203 9.75 10.92 -4.82
N GLU A 204 10.66 10.53 -3.91
CA GLU A 204 12.09 10.44 -4.20
C GLU A 204 12.41 9.36 -5.24
N ARG A 205 11.69 8.21 -5.19
CA ARG A 205 11.82 7.16 -6.21
C ARG A 205 11.26 7.59 -7.56
N LEU A 206 10.19 8.38 -7.59
CA LEU A 206 9.62 8.90 -8.84
C LEU A 206 10.50 9.98 -9.48
N PHE A 207 10.93 10.97 -8.72
CA PHE A 207 11.47 12.23 -9.27
C PHE A 207 12.95 12.46 -8.95
N GLY A 208 13.53 11.66 -8.06
CA GLY A 208 14.88 11.86 -7.52
C GLY A 208 14.90 12.81 -6.32
N SER A 209 15.74 12.51 -5.32
CA SER A 209 15.83 13.24 -4.06
C SER A 209 16.21 14.72 -4.25
N GLU A 210 17.09 15.01 -5.24
CA GLU A 210 17.51 16.41 -5.52
C GLU A 210 16.32 17.24 -5.99
N LEU A 211 15.57 16.77 -6.99
CA LEU A 211 14.42 17.50 -7.54
C LEU A 211 13.30 17.66 -6.50
N VAL A 212 13.07 16.61 -5.70
CA VAL A 212 12.11 16.64 -4.57
C VAL A 212 12.52 17.71 -3.54
N GLY A 213 13.82 17.80 -3.21
CA GLY A 213 14.34 18.81 -2.30
C GLY A 213 14.20 20.24 -2.82
N LEU A 214 14.29 20.45 -4.13
CA LEU A 214 14.22 21.76 -4.77
C LEU A 214 12.79 22.28 -4.97
N VAL A 215 11.89 21.42 -5.42
CA VAL A 215 10.53 21.78 -5.87
C VAL A 215 9.46 21.39 -4.85
N GLY A 216 9.71 20.34 -4.07
CA GLY A 216 8.76 19.69 -3.20
C GLY A 216 8.04 18.53 -3.89
N GLY A 217 8.00 17.37 -3.20
CA GLY A 217 7.41 16.14 -3.76
C GLY A 217 5.93 16.27 -4.06
N ASP A 218 5.16 16.93 -3.19
CA ASP A 218 3.72 17.14 -3.40
C ASP A 218 3.44 18.00 -4.65
N LYS A 219 4.27 19.02 -4.91
CA LYS A 219 4.13 19.85 -6.11
C LYS A 219 4.47 19.09 -7.38
N LEU A 220 5.52 18.28 -7.36
CA LEU A 220 5.88 17.42 -8.51
C LEU A 220 4.78 16.38 -8.78
N ALA A 221 4.24 15.78 -7.73
CA ALA A 221 3.14 14.83 -7.83
C ALA A 221 1.86 15.47 -8.41
N GLU A 222 1.51 16.68 -7.96
CA GLU A 222 0.37 17.44 -8.50
C GLU A 222 0.56 17.71 -10.00
N LEU A 223 1.73 18.21 -10.41
CA LEU A 223 2.05 18.49 -11.80
C LEU A 223 1.99 17.23 -12.66
N GLU A 224 2.49 16.10 -12.15
CA GLU A 224 2.47 14.84 -12.87
C GLU A 224 1.07 14.25 -12.98
N MET A 225 0.25 14.34 -11.93
CA MET A 225 -1.16 13.93 -11.99
C MET A 225 -1.99 14.75 -12.99
N GLN A 226 -1.54 15.96 -13.32
CA GLN A 226 -2.14 16.85 -14.33
C GLN A 226 -1.47 16.75 -15.71
N HIS A 227 -0.52 15.84 -15.90
CA HIS A 227 0.31 15.71 -17.10
C HIS A 227 1.07 16.99 -17.50
N GLN A 228 1.43 17.83 -16.50
CA GLN A 228 2.13 19.11 -16.69
C GLN A 228 3.61 19.05 -16.27
N LEU A 229 4.06 17.94 -15.68
CA LEU A 229 5.42 17.83 -15.11
C LEU A 229 6.49 18.16 -16.13
N TRP A 230 6.49 17.50 -17.28
CA TRP A 230 7.54 17.67 -18.29
C TRP A 230 7.62 19.10 -18.81
N ARG A 231 6.46 19.71 -19.14
CA ARG A 231 6.39 21.12 -19.52
C ARG A 231 6.96 22.05 -18.43
N PHE A 232 6.63 21.77 -17.18
CA PHE A 232 7.14 22.54 -16.06
C PHE A 232 8.66 22.41 -15.93
N LEU A 233 9.21 21.20 -16.01
CA LEU A 233 10.64 20.91 -15.87
C LEU A 233 11.47 21.54 -17.00
N GLU A 234 10.96 21.54 -18.23
CA GLU A 234 11.62 22.14 -19.39
C GLU A 234 11.58 23.67 -19.37
N SER A 235 10.47 24.26 -18.89
CA SER A 235 10.25 25.70 -18.87
C SER A 235 10.93 26.41 -17.70
N ASN A 236 11.36 25.68 -16.67
CA ASN A 236 11.95 26.26 -15.47
C ASN A 236 13.43 25.87 -15.34
N GLN A 237 14.25 26.81 -14.91
CA GLN A 237 15.69 26.65 -14.79
C GLN A 237 16.17 26.93 -13.36
N MET A 238 17.24 26.26 -12.97
CA MET A 238 17.98 26.53 -11.74
C MET A 238 19.50 26.44 -12.04
N GLY A 239 20.24 27.46 -11.65
CA GLY A 239 21.68 27.50 -11.95
C GLY A 239 22.02 27.51 -13.44
N GLY A 240 21.13 28.06 -14.30
CA GLY A 240 21.32 28.12 -15.75
C GLY A 240 21.02 26.82 -16.51
N GLN A 241 20.52 25.79 -15.82
CA GLN A 241 20.11 24.51 -16.44
C GLN A 241 18.61 24.24 -16.22
N PRO A 242 17.90 23.65 -17.20
CA PRO A 242 16.52 23.23 -17.02
C PRO A 242 16.38 22.26 -15.84
N LEU A 243 15.27 22.36 -15.10
CA LEU A 243 14.95 21.41 -14.02
C LEU A 243 14.85 19.97 -14.53
N ALA A 244 14.53 19.77 -15.80
CA ALA A 244 14.51 18.46 -16.44
C ALA A 244 15.86 17.72 -16.33
N ALA A 245 17.00 18.44 -16.30
CA ALA A 245 18.33 17.84 -16.11
C ALA A 245 18.54 17.23 -14.71
N ARG A 246 17.69 17.59 -13.74
CA ARG A 246 17.75 17.11 -12.36
C ARG A 246 16.73 16.02 -12.06
N LEU A 247 15.88 15.69 -13.04
CA LEU A 247 14.95 14.56 -12.92
C LEU A 247 15.76 13.26 -12.83
N ALA A 248 15.41 12.40 -11.90
CA ALA A 248 16.00 11.08 -11.68
C ALA A 248 14.89 10.07 -11.31
N GLY A 249 15.30 8.88 -10.86
CA GLY A 249 14.36 7.84 -10.42
C GLY A 249 13.46 7.32 -11.54
N TRP A 250 12.33 6.76 -11.18
CA TRP A 250 11.45 6.02 -12.09
C TRP A 250 11.02 6.82 -13.32
N MET A 251 10.74 8.12 -13.18
CA MET A 251 10.35 8.97 -14.31
C MET A 251 11.49 9.14 -15.32
N ARG A 252 12.74 9.23 -14.86
CA ARG A 252 13.93 9.28 -15.73
C ARG A 252 14.24 7.91 -16.31
N GLU A 253 14.17 6.86 -15.51
CA GLU A 253 14.45 5.49 -15.93
C GLU A 253 13.46 4.99 -16.99
N ALA A 254 12.19 5.38 -16.86
CA ALA A 254 11.12 5.03 -17.79
C ALA A 254 10.95 6.02 -18.95
N GLU A 255 11.79 7.08 -19.06
CA GLU A 255 11.64 8.10 -20.12
C GLU A 255 11.67 7.49 -21.52
N CYS A 256 12.52 6.49 -21.74
CA CYS A 256 12.63 5.78 -23.02
C CYS A 256 11.39 4.96 -23.40
N LEU A 257 10.48 4.72 -22.43
CA LEU A 257 9.22 3.99 -22.63
C LEU A 257 8.10 4.89 -23.16
N ARG A 258 8.25 6.21 -23.10
CA ARG A 258 7.22 7.15 -23.53
C ARG A 258 6.90 7.00 -25.02
N GLY A 259 5.61 6.84 -25.31
CA GLY A 259 5.09 6.60 -26.67
C GLY A 259 5.39 5.19 -27.20
N LYS A 260 5.92 4.28 -26.37
CA LYS A 260 6.06 2.88 -26.78
C LYS A 260 4.72 2.19 -26.76
N GLN A 261 4.44 1.44 -27.81
CA GLN A 261 3.21 0.67 -27.95
C GLN A 261 3.42 -0.76 -27.47
N ILE A 262 2.45 -1.26 -26.69
CA ILE A 262 2.44 -2.62 -26.17
C ILE A 262 1.06 -3.27 -26.32
N VAL A 263 1.03 -4.59 -26.26
CA VAL A 263 -0.19 -5.37 -26.01
C VAL A 263 -0.18 -5.85 -24.58
N ALA A 264 -1.26 -5.60 -23.82
CA ALA A 264 -1.43 -6.15 -22.48
C ALA A 264 -2.37 -7.36 -22.50
N TYR A 265 -2.24 -8.26 -21.50
CA TYR A 265 -3.15 -9.40 -21.44
C TYR A 265 -4.55 -8.96 -21.03
N HIS A 266 -4.65 -8.21 -19.94
CA HIS A 266 -5.89 -7.72 -19.33
C HIS A 266 -5.77 -6.22 -18.98
N LEU A 267 -6.87 -5.60 -18.56
CA LEU A 267 -6.99 -4.17 -18.22
C LEU A 267 -6.23 -3.73 -16.93
N ASN A 268 -5.28 -4.53 -16.46
CA ASN A 268 -4.57 -4.27 -15.19
C ASN A 268 -3.68 -3.02 -15.20
N TRP A 269 -3.19 -2.60 -16.38
CA TRP A 269 -1.98 -1.81 -16.51
C TRP A 269 -2.20 -0.38 -16.95
N ILE A 270 -3.46 0.05 -17.07
CA ILE A 270 -3.76 1.38 -17.61
C ILE A 270 -3.15 2.52 -16.79
N TYR A 271 -3.12 2.39 -15.44
CA TYR A 271 -2.53 3.42 -14.59
C TYR A 271 -1.00 3.44 -14.65
N PHE A 272 -0.35 2.28 -14.81
CA PHE A 272 1.07 2.21 -15.07
C PHE A 272 1.42 2.82 -16.43
N ALA A 273 0.65 2.48 -17.46
CA ALA A 273 0.81 3.01 -18.80
C ALA A 273 0.62 4.53 -18.85
N ASP A 274 -0.44 5.04 -18.20
CA ASP A 274 -0.70 6.47 -18.04
C ASP A 274 0.46 7.20 -17.35
N ARG A 275 0.98 6.63 -16.25
CA ARG A 275 2.08 7.22 -15.48
C ARG A 275 3.38 7.34 -16.29
N PHE A 276 3.73 6.33 -17.05
CA PHE A 276 5.01 6.28 -17.76
C PHE A 276 4.92 6.58 -19.27
N GLY A 277 3.71 7.00 -19.73
CA GLY A 277 3.49 7.41 -21.11
C GLY A 277 3.55 6.26 -22.11
N ILE A 278 3.18 5.04 -21.70
CA ILE A 278 3.11 3.85 -22.54
C ILE A 278 1.73 3.76 -23.18
N GLU A 279 1.64 3.29 -24.42
CA GLU A 279 0.38 3.12 -25.14
C GLU A 279 -0.02 1.64 -25.18
N ILE A 280 -1.12 1.27 -24.52
CA ILE A 280 -1.70 -0.07 -24.65
C ILE A 280 -2.63 -0.07 -25.86
N VAL A 281 -2.19 -0.66 -26.96
CA VAL A 281 -2.93 -0.62 -28.24
C VAL A 281 -3.96 -1.75 -28.39
N ALA A 282 -3.81 -2.84 -27.62
CA ALA A 282 -4.77 -3.95 -27.61
C ALA A 282 -4.63 -4.81 -26.34
N TYR A 283 -5.67 -5.62 -26.11
CA TYR A 283 -5.70 -6.59 -25.00
C TYR A 283 -5.91 -8.00 -25.56
N VAL A 284 -5.20 -8.99 -24.95
CA VAL A 284 -5.40 -10.42 -25.27
C VAL A 284 -6.78 -10.86 -24.81
N GLU A 285 -7.14 -10.48 -23.60
CA GLU A 285 -8.47 -10.70 -23.01
C GLU A 285 -9.35 -9.46 -23.26
N ARG A 286 -10.15 -9.50 -24.32
CA ARG A 286 -11.04 -8.38 -24.72
C ARG A 286 -12.10 -8.06 -23.67
N ARG A 287 -12.55 -9.09 -22.99
CA ARG A 287 -13.60 -9.00 -21.97
C ARG A 287 -13.14 -9.72 -20.73
N PRO A 288 -13.04 -9.01 -19.60
CA PRO A 288 -12.55 -9.59 -18.35
C PRO A 288 -13.22 -10.92 -18.02
N GLY A 289 -12.42 -11.97 -17.71
CA GLY A 289 -12.90 -13.31 -17.38
C GLY A 289 -13.34 -14.17 -18.57
N ILE A 290 -13.23 -13.68 -19.82
CA ILE A 290 -13.60 -14.44 -21.03
C ILE A 290 -12.34 -14.71 -21.87
N PRO A 291 -11.90 -15.99 -21.99
CA PRO A 291 -10.74 -16.34 -22.79
C PRO A 291 -10.86 -15.86 -24.23
N PRO A 292 -9.75 -15.45 -24.88
CA PRO A 292 -9.77 -14.95 -26.24
C PRO A 292 -10.17 -16.04 -27.25
N SER A 293 -10.95 -15.68 -28.27
CA SER A 293 -11.28 -16.57 -29.39
C SER A 293 -10.06 -16.76 -30.31
N ALA A 294 -10.05 -17.88 -31.08
CA ALA A 294 -8.99 -18.13 -32.04
C ALA A 294 -8.87 -17.02 -33.12
N SER A 295 -10.00 -16.44 -33.57
CA SER A 295 -9.99 -15.31 -34.49
C SER A 295 -9.34 -14.08 -33.86
N HIS A 296 -9.67 -13.74 -32.61
CA HIS A 296 -9.06 -12.62 -31.94
C HIS A 296 -7.54 -12.78 -31.74
N VAL A 297 -7.07 -14.00 -31.42
CA VAL A 297 -5.64 -14.30 -31.34
C VAL A 297 -4.96 -14.10 -32.71
N ALA A 298 -5.60 -14.51 -33.80
CA ALA A 298 -5.08 -14.27 -35.15
C ALA A 298 -5.00 -12.76 -35.49
N ASP A 299 -6.08 -12.00 -35.16
CA ASP A 299 -6.09 -10.54 -35.35
C ASP A 299 -4.98 -9.83 -34.56
N LEU A 300 -4.73 -10.29 -33.31
CA LEU A 300 -3.63 -9.76 -32.49
C LEU A 300 -2.25 -10.06 -33.07
N ILE A 301 -2.03 -11.26 -33.57
CA ILE A 301 -0.77 -11.63 -34.25
C ILE A 301 -0.53 -10.75 -35.47
N GLU A 302 -1.55 -10.47 -36.26
CA GLU A 302 -1.47 -9.58 -37.42
C GLU A 302 -1.17 -8.14 -37.00
N LEU A 303 -1.89 -7.61 -36.00
CA LEU A 303 -1.66 -6.28 -35.43
C LEU A 303 -0.23 -6.11 -34.92
N ILE A 304 0.25 -7.05 -34.08
CA ILE A 304 1.59 -6.99 -33.49
C ILE A 304 2.67 -6.98 -34.58
N ARG A 305 2.51 -7.78 -35.66
CA ARG A 305 3.46 -7.83 -36.78
C ARG A 305 3.42 -6.56 -37.62
N ARG A 306 2.21 -6.07 -37.94
CA ARG A 306 2.02 -4.87 -38.76
C ARG A 306 2.59 -3.62 -38.08
N ASP A 307 2.36 -3.48 -36.78
CA ASP A 307 2.72 -2.28 -36.02
C ASP A 307 4.07 -2.47 -35.27
N GLU A 308 4.77 -3.58 -35.51
CA GLU A 308 6.06 -3.92 -34.91
C GLU A 308 6.09 -3.81 -33.37
N ILE A 309 4.99 -4.25 -32.72
CA ILE A 309 4.86 -4.20 -31.26
C ILE A 309 5.89 -5.13 -30.61
N GLN A 310 6.71 -4.58 -29.70
CA GLN A 310 7.85 -5.30 -29.13
C GLN A 310 7.54 -6.01 -27.81
N ALA A 311 6.46 -5.65 -27.12
CA ALA A 311 6.13 -6.17 -25.80
C ALA A 311 4.71 -6.71 -25.70
N LEU A 312 4.60 -7.90 -25.10
CA LEU A 312 3.36 -8.51 -24.63
C LEU A 312 3.41 -8.61 -23.09
N TRP A 313 2.61 -7.79 -22.40
CA TRP A 313 2.67 -7.56 -20.95
C TRP A 313 1.58 -8.33 -20.22
N VAL A 314 1.98 -9.27 -19.36
CA VAL A 314 1.09 -10.27 -18.74
C VAL A 314 1.34 -10.37 -17.25
N ALA A 315 0.27 -10.29 -16.44
CA ALA A 315 0.37 -10.56 -15.01
C ALA A 315 0.57 -12.06 -14.73
N ASN A 316 1.41 -12.38 -13.76
CA ASN A 316 1.94 -13.72 -13.51
C ASN A 316 0.96 -14.71 -12.84
N TYR A 317 -0.32 -14.41 -12.85
CA TYR A 317 -1.39 -15.33 -12.47
C TYR A 317 -2.24 -15.79 -13.66
N PHE A 318 -2.06 -15.20 -14.85
CA PHE A 318 -2.71 -15.67 -16.07
C PHE A 318 -2.01 -16.91 -16.66
N ASP A 319 -2.77 -17.70 -17.43
CA ASP A 319 -2.25 -18.84 -18.18
C ASP A 319 -1.31 -18.35 -19.29
N GLU A 320 -0.12 -18.95 -19.37
CA GLU A 320 0.94 -18.54 -20.29
C GLU A 320 0.77 -19.05 -21.72
N ARG A 321 -0.10 -20.06 -21.97
CA ARG A 321 -0.18 -20.75 -23.27
C ARG A 321 -0.52 -19.83 -24.43
N ILE A 322 -1.54 -18.99 -24.29
CA ILE A 322 -1.94 -18.08 -25.36
C ILE A 322 -0.93 -16.92 -25.53
N PRO A 323 -0.48 -16.23 -24.48
CA PRO A 323 0.55 -15.19 -24.59
C PRO A 323 1.86 -15.72 -25.21
N SER A 324 2.32 -16.90 -24.77
CA SER A 324 3.52 -17.53 -25.34
C SER A 324 3.36 -17.82 -26.83
N LEU A 325 2.22 -18.37 -27.26
CA LEU A 325 1.92 -18.60 -28.67
C LEU A 325 1.96 -17.30 -29.49
N ILE A 326 1.37 -16.21 -28.97
CA ILE A 326 1.40 -14.91 -29.63
C ILE A 326 2.84 -14.41 -29.76
N ALA A 327 3.62 -14.46 -28.68
CA ALA A 327 5.02 -14.05 -28.67
C ALA A 327 5.87 -14.87 -29.67
N GLU A 328 5.76 -16.19 -29.68
CA GLU A 328 6.45 -17.07 -30.64
C GLU A 328 6.11 -16.76 -32.10
N ARG A 329 4.86 -16.40 -32.38
CA ARG A 329 4.38 -16.10 -33.73
C ARG A 329 4.75 -14.71 -34.21
N THR A 330 5.01 -13.76 -33.30
CA THR A 330 5.22 -12.35 -33.64
C THR A 330 6.67 -11.90 -33.46
N GLY A 331 7.43 -12.55 -32.56
CA GLY A 331 8.73 -12.07 -32.10
C GLY A 331 8.64 -11.01 -31.00
N ALA A 332 7.43 -10.62 -30.56
CA ALA A 332 7.26 -9.74 -29.41
C ALA A 332 7.78 -10.42 -28.14
N LYS A 333 8.41 -9.66 -27.26
CA LYS A 333 8.91 -10.18 -26.00
C LYS A 333 7.76 -10.46 -25.04
N PHE A 334 7.64 -11.70 -24.57
CA PHE A 334 6.69 -12.10 -23.54
C PHE A 334 7.22 -11.66 -22.18
N LEU A 335 6.53 -10.71 -21.56
CA LEU A 335 6.87 -10.14 -20.27
C LEU A 335 5.86 -10.61 -19.21
N TYR A 336 6.27 -11.58 -18.40
CA TYR A 336 5.44 -12.20 -17.37
C TYR A 336 5.85 -11.68 -16.00
N VAL A 337 5.04 -10.80 -15.41
CA VAL A 337 5.42 -9.99 -14.25
C VAL A 337 4.45 -10.11 -13.09
N PRO A 338 4.94 -9.97 -11.84
CA PRO A 338 4.03 -9.89 -10.69
C PRO A 338 3.15 -8.65 -10.79
N LEU A 339 1.83 -8.81 -10.58
CA LEU A 339 0.92 -7.68 -10.41
C LEU A 339 0.87 -7.22 -8.94
N TYR A 340 1.16 -8.10 -8.01
CA TYR A 340 1.07 -7.87 -6.57
C TYR A 340 2.41 -8.14 -5.88
N THR A 341 2.62 -7.48 -4.74
CA THR A 341 3.79 -7.73 -3.87
C THR A 341 3.86 -9.21 -3.47
N GLN A 342 5.08 -9.74 -3.31
CA GLN A 342 5.35 -11.15 -3.03
C GLN A 342 4.96 -12.12 -4.16
N GLY A 343 4.61 -11.60 -5.34
CA GLY A 343 4.32 -12.41 -6.53
C GLY A 343 5.58 -13.00 -7.19
N SER A 344 6.75 -12.45 -6.88
CA SER A 344 8.08 -12.94 -7.25
C SER A 344 9.10 -12.55 -6.19
N GLU A 345 10.29 -13.14 -6.25
CA GLU A 345 11.41 -12.78 -5.37
C GLU A 345 11.89 -11.34 -5.60
N SER A 346 11.75 -10.81 -6.82
CA SER A 346 12.11 -9.42 -7.17
C SER A 346 11.12 -8.37 -6.67
N ALA A 347 9.96 -8.78 -6.18
CA ALA A 347 8.88 -7.88 -5.76
C ALA A 347 8.40 -8.18 -4.33
N PRO A 348 9.30 -8.18 -3.31
CA PRO A 348 8.93 -8.44 -1.92
C PRO A 348 8.05 -7.36 -1.30
N ASP A 349 8.16 -6.12 -1.76
CA ASP A 349 7.45 -4.93 -1.29
C ASP A 349 6.98 -4.05 -2.46
N TYR A 350 6.25 -2.98 -2.15
CA TYR A 350 5.66 -2.12 -3.17
C TYR A 350 6.71 -1.37 -4.01
N LEU A 351 7.79 -0.89 -3.41
CA LEU A 351 8.82 -0.15 -4.14
C LEU A 351 9.55 -1.07 -5.12
N SER A 352 9.95 -2.26 -4.66
CA SER A 352 10.58 -3.29 -5.48
C SER A 352 9.65 -3.81 -6.58
N LEU A 353 8.34 -3.84 -6.33
CA LEU A 353 7.34 -4.20 -7.33
C LEU A 353 7.34 -3.21 -8.51
N VAL A 354 7.38 -1.90 -8.22
CA VAL A 354 7.45 -0.86 -9.26
C VAL A 354 8.80 -0.92 -10.00
N ASP A 355 9.92 -1.13 -9.28
CA ASP A 355 11.23 -1.35 -9.92
C ASP A 355 11.17 -2.51 -10.90
N THR A 356 10.60 -3.65 -10.47
CA THR A 356 10.45 -4.85 -11.31
C THR A 356 9.64 -4.55 -12.58
N TRP A 357 8.57 -3.77 -12.48
CA TRP A 357 7.77 -3.39 -13.66
C TRP A 357 8.57 -2.55 -14.65
N ILE A 358 9.26 -1.51 -14.18
CA ILE A 358 10.03 -0.61 -15.04
C ILE A 358 11.19 -1.35 -15.71
N GLU A 359 11.99 -2.10 -14.94
CA GLU A 359 13.13 -2.86 -15.46
C GLU A 359 12.69 -3.92 -16.49
N THR A 360 11.62 -4.66 -16.17
CA THR A 360 11.10 -5.67 -17.09
C THR A 360 10.56 -5.04 -18.36
N MET A 361 9.81 -3.94 -18.30
CA MET A 361 9.30 -3.25 -19.47
C MET A 361 10.45 -2.72 -20.34
N LYS A 362 11.44 -2.05 -19.74
CA LYS A 362 12.64 -1.57 -20.47
C LYS A 362 13.34 -2.68 -21.23
N SER A 363 13.38 -3.89 -20.67
CA SER A 363 14.05 -5.04 -21.29
C SER A 363 13.48 -5.42 -22.66
N ALA A 364 12.25 -5.02 -23.00
CA ALA A 364 11.65 -5.28 -24.30
C ALA A 364 12.10 -4.29 -25.39
N PHE A 365 12.67 -3.17 -24.99
CA PHE A 365 13.02 -2.09 -25.92
C PHE A 365 14.54 -1.87 -25.95
N PRO A 366 15.23 -2.22 -27.02
CA PRO A 366 16.70 -2.06 -27.15
C PRO A 366 17.17 -0.63 -26.84
N ALA A 367 16.40 0.38 -27.22
CA ALA A 367 16.73 1.79 -26.94
C ALA A 367 16.73 2.13 -25.43
N CYS A 368 16.19 1.28 -24.55
CA CYS A 368 16.15 1.46 -23.11
C CYS A 368 17.23 0.70 -22.36
N THR A 369 18.01 -0.16 -23.03
CA THR A 369 18.99 -1.06 -22.41
C THR A 369 20.45 -0.67 -22.73
N GLY A 370 20.65 0.47 -23.41
CA GLY A 370 21.96 1.02 -23.81
C GLY A 370 22.57 1.97 -22.80
#